data_a2e95af4467898abe552969e0486d901
#
_entry.id   a2e95af4467898abe552969e0486d901
#
_cell.length_a   1.000
_cell.length_b   1.000
_cell.length_c   1.000
_cell.angle_alpha   90.00
_cell.angle_beta   90.00
_cell.angle_gamma   90.00
#
_symmetry.space_group_name_H-M   'P 1'
#
loop_
_entity.id
_entity.type
_entity.pdbx_description
1 polymer ?
#
loop_
_entity_poly.entity_id
_entity_poly.type
_entity_poly.pdbx_seq_one_letter_code
_entity_poly.pdbx_strand_id
1 'polypeptide(L)'
;DINQFTYTHLPVWVTATCDFTRFDDLNTSAGEDVFLNKSSGGIALFTTVRVAYSRPNFPINDNVIRNLFERNNGRRRTLGEVMQATKNTLSSVYKLGFCLIGDPAVKMAGMKVTTVNGQSVDGNSISFKALEKITVEGEVLDASGQLVTDFTGIVNPTVKDSKVTVTCLKNSNKDDSPAFTFTDYPNTIFIGNDSVRNGKFSFTFMVPKDISYSNLQG
;
A
#
# COMPACT_ATOMS: atom_id res chain seq x y z
N ASP A 1 13.90 11.15 -14.91
CA ASP A 1 15.00 10.28 -15.30
C ASP A 1 15.35 9.35 -14.13
N ILE A 2 15.24 8.04 -14.35
CA ILE A 2 15.46 6.99 -13.32
C ILE A 2 16.85 7.09 -12.72
N ASN A 3 17.84 7.47 -13.52
CA ASN A 3 19.23 7.58 -13.10
C ASN A 3 19.52 8.75 -12.13
N GLN A 4 18.56 9.64 -11.94
CA GLN A 4 18.68 10.76 -10.98
C GLN A 4 18.27 10.38 -9.56
N PHE A 5 17.61 9.24 -9.36
CA PHE A 5 17.25 8.78 -8.03
C PHE A 5 18.46 8.13 -7.36
N THR A 6 18.57 8.33 -6.05
CA THR A 6 19.56 7.66 -5.21
C THR A 6 18.87 7.09 -3.97
N TYR A 7 18.95 5.79 -3.79
CA TYR A 7 18.35 5.10 -2.67
C TYR A 7 19.40 4.39 -1.83
N THR A 8 19.28 4.49 -0.53
CA THR A 8 20.06 3.66 0.41
C THR A 8 19.56 2.22 0.45
N HIS A 9 18.24 2.03 0.17
CA HIS A 9 17.60 0.72 0.03
C HIS A 9 16.76 0.73 -1.23
N LEU A 10 17.00 -0.21 -2.12
CA LEU A 10 16.26 -0.29 -3.38
C LEU A 10 14.79 -0.68 -3.13
N PRO A 11 13.84 0.05 -3.70
CA PRO A 11 12.40 -0.20 -3.51
C PRO A 11 11.88 -1.37 -4.36
N VAL A 12 10.66 -1.79 -4.06
CA VAL A 12 9.79 -2.53 -4.97
C VAL A 12 8.96 -1.52 -5.76
N TRP A 13 9.00 -1.61 -7.08
CA TRP A 13 8.22 -0.75 -7.98
C TRP A 13 6.88 -1.39 -8.31
N VAL A 14 5.83 -0.59 -8.32
CA VAL A 14 4.52 -0.96 -8.85
C VAL A 14 4.17 0.06 -9.95
N THR A 15 4.09 -0.38 -11.20
CA THR A 15 3.91 0.51 -12.33
C THR A 15 2.53 0.33 -12.95
N ALA A 16 1.71 1.37 -12.86
CA ALA A 16 0.36 1.41 -13.41
C ALA A 16 0.35 2.03 -14.83
N THR A 17 1.22 1.55 -15.71
CA THR A 17 1.39 2.07 -17.08
C THR A 17 1.43 0.93 -18.10
N CYS A 18 1.53 1.26 -19.38
CA CYS A 18 1.62 0.30 -20.48
C CYS A 18 3.09 0.03 -20.86
N ASP A 19 3.41 -1.20 -21.28
CA ASP A 19 4.70 -1.58 -21.89
C ASP A 19 5.95 -1.12 -21.14
N PHE A 20 5.83 -0.93 -19.81
CA PHE A 20 6.92 -0.37 -19.02
C PHE A 20 8.15 -1.29 -18.99
N THR A 21 7.92 -2.62 -19.00
CA THR A 21 8.98 -3.64 -18.97
C THR A 21 8.81 -4.61 -20.14
N ARG A 22 8.89 -4.13 -21.36
CA ARG A 22 8.81 -4.95 -22.55
C ARG A 22 10.16 -5.59 -22.84
N PHE A 23 10.53 -6.57 -22.03
CA PHE A 23 11.84 -7.24 -22.04
C PHE A 23 12.12 -8.10 -23.29
N ASP A 24 11.15 -8.29 -24.17
CA ASP A 24 11.26 -9.02 -25.44
C ASP A 24 11.37 -8.08 -26.66
N ASP A 25 11.62 -6.79 -26.45
CA ASP A 25 11.94 -5.82 -27.49
C ASP A 25 13.46 -5.76 -27.73
N LEU A 26 13.86 -5.23 -28.88
CA LEU A 26 15.27 -4.99 -29.20
C LEU A 26 15.86 -3.79 -28.44
N ASN A 27 15.00 -2.88 -28.00
CA ASN A 27 15.39 -1.71 -27.23
C ASN A 27 15.16 -1.98 -25.74
N THR A 28 16.10 -1.54 -24.92
CA THR A 28 15.97 -1.61 -23.45
C THR A 28 14.74 -0.81 -23.00
N SER A 29 13.86 -1.47 -22.27
CA SER A 29 12.67 -0.84 -21.72
C SER A 29 12.97 -0.10 -20.41
N ALA A 30 12.10 0.84 -20.01
CA ALA A 30 12.24 1.57 -18.74
C ALA A 30 12.28 0.63 -17.51
N GLY A 31 11.55 -0.48 -17.56
CA GLY A 31 11.57 -1.46 -16.48
C GLY A 31 12.88 -2.23 -16.37
N GLU A 32 13.55 -2.51 -17.49
CA GLU A 32 14.89 -3.09 -17.48
C GLU A 32 15.91 -2.08 -16.93
N ASP A 33 15.82 -0.81 -17.32
CA ASP A 33 16.64 0.25 -16.76
C ASP A 33 16.48 0.36 -15.23
N VAL A 34 15.25 0.24 -14.72
CA VAL A 34 14.98 0.21 -13.27
C VAL A 34 15.60 -1.03 -12.64
N PHE A 35 15.38 -2.22 -13.22
CA PHE A 35 15.81 -3.47 -12.59
C PHE A 35 17.32 -3.66 -12.61
N LEU A 36 17.99 -3.23 -13.67
CA LEU A 36 19.44 -3.38 -13.85
C LEU A 36 20.25 -2.25 -13.18
N ASN A 37 19.62 -1.17 -12.75
CA ASN A 37 20.30 -0.04 -12.14
C ASN A 37 20.66 -0.33 -10.66
N LYS A 38 21.94 -0.26 -10.34
CA LYS A 38 22.48 -0.60 -9.01
C LYS A 38 22.20 0.45 -7.93
N SER A 39 22.00 1.70 -8.30
CA SER A 39 21.95 2.83 -7.35
C SER A 39 20.59 3.51 -7.26
N SER A 40 19.81 3.44 -8.32
CA SER A 40 18.52 4.16 -8.42
C SER A 40 17.37 3.27 -8.89
N GLY A 41 17.59 1.98 -8.96
CA GLY A 41 16.65 1.01 -9.48
C GLY A 41 15.69 0.43 -8.44
N GLY A 42 15.38 -0.85 -8.58
CA GLY A 42 14.50 -1.59 -7.67
C GLY A 42 14.89 -3.05 -7.55
N ILE A 43 14.57 -3.65 -6.41
CA ILE A 43 14.79 -5.09 -6.17
C ILE A 43 13.75 -5.96 -6.89
N ALA A 44 12.59 -5.38 -7.20
CA ALA A 44 11.53 -6.04 -7.95
C ALA A 44 10.57 -5.02 -8.55
N LEU A 45 9.85 -5.43 -9.61
CA LEU A 45 8.82 -4.64 -10.24
C LEU A 45 7.54 -5.48 -10.43
N PHE A 46 6.41 -4.95 -10.01
CA PHE A 46 5.10 -5.36 -10.49
C PHE A 46 4.73 -4.45 -11.67
N THR A 47 4.74 -5.00 -12.89
CA THR A 47 4.83 -4.18 -14.09
C THR A 47 4.08 -4.79 -15.28
N THR A 48 3.81 -3.98 -16.30
CA THR A 48 3.23 -4.43 -17.56
C THR A 48 4.31 -4.68 -18.60
N VAL A 49 4.16 -5.78 -19.32
CA VAL A 49 5.02 -6.18 -20.47
C VAL A 49 4.30 -6.05 -21.80
N ARG A 50 3.07 -5.55 -21.78
CA ARG A 50 2.20 -5.30 -22.94
C ARG A 50 1.34 -4.08 -22.71
N VAL A 51 0.73 -3.59 -23.78
CA VAL A 51 -0.27 -2.52 -23.71
C VAL A 51 -1.38 -2.90 -22.73
N ALA A 52 -1.67 -2.01 -21.81
CA ALA A 52 -2.73 -2.16 -20.84
C ALA A 52 -3.63 -0.92 -20.85
N TYR A 53 -4.93 -1.10 -20.99
CA TYR A 53 -5.88 0.00 -20.88
C TYR A 53 -6.05 0.41 -19.41
N SER A 54 -6.30 1.69 -19.14
CA SER A 54 -6.41 2.24 -17.79
C SER A 54 -7.48 1.53 -16.93
N ARG A 55 -8.65 1.24 -17.53
CA ARG A 55 -9.77 0.60 -16.84
C ARG A 55 -9.45 -0.79 -16.27
N PRO A 56 -8.84 -1.74 -17.01
CA PRO A 56 -8.41 -3.02 -16.45
C PRO A 56 -7.11 -2.93 -15.62
N ASN A 57 -6.27 -1.92 -15.84
CA ASN A 57 -5.01 -1.75 -15.13
C ASN A 57 -5.20 -1.31 -13.66
N PHE A 58 -6.21 -0.48 -13.39
CA PHE A 58 -6.51 0.00 -12.04
C PHE A 58 -6.78 -1.16 -11.04
N PRO A 59 -7.70 -2.10 -11.29
CA PRO A 59 -7.95 -3.22 -10.38
C PRO A 59 -6.71 -4.12 -10.17
N ILE A 60 -5.85 -4.25 -11.16
CA ILE A 60 -4.60 -5.03 -11.03
C ILE A 60 -3.71 -4.38 -9.99
N ASN A 61 -3.44 -3.08 -10.12
CA ASN A 61 -2.55 -2.36 -9.22
C ASN A 61 -3.15 -2.25 -7.80
N ASP A 62 -4.45 -2.00 -7.66
CA ASP A 62 -5.14 -2.00 -6.35
C ASP A 62 -4.98 -3.35 -5.64
N ASN A 63 -5.17 -4.46 -6.35
CA ASN A 63 -4.99 -5.80 -5.79
C ASN A 63 -3.52 -6.11 -5.44
N VAL A 64 -2.55 -5.63 -6.23
CA VAL A 64 -1.12 -5.78 -5.87
C VAL A 64 -0.86 -5.09 -4.54
N ILE A 65 -1.25 -3.83 -4.40
CA ILE A 65 -1.01 -3.05 -3.17
C ILE A 65 -1.70 -3.71 -1.97
N ARG A 66 -2.97 -4.12 -2.10
CA ARG A 66 -3.68 -4.83 -1.03
C ARG A 66 -2.95 -6.10 -0.61
N ASN A 67 -2.65 -6.98 -1.57
CA ASN A 67 -1.98 -8.26 -1.30
C ASN A 67 -0.57 -8.10 -0.75
N LEU A 68 0.15 -7.02 -1.13
CA LEU A 68 1.50 -6.74 -0.68
C LEU A 68 1.55 -6.40 0.83
N PHE A 69 0.55 -5.65 1.30
CA PHE A 69 0.51 -5.19 2.69
C PHE A 69 -0.40 -6.01 3.59
N GLU A 70 -1.29 -6.83 3.04
CA GLU A 70 -2.13 -7.74 3.82
C GLU A 70 -1.29 -8.80 4.53
N ARG A 71 -1.69 -9.12 5.77
CA ARG A 71 -1.12 -10.25 6.53
C ARG A 71 -2.09 -11.41 6.51
N ASN A 72 -1.63 -12.56 6.05
CA ASN A 72 -2.37 -13.81 6.09
C ASN A 72 -1.78 -14.69 7.20
N ASN A 73 -2.58 -15.02 8.21
CA ASN A 73 -2.12 -15.74 9.42
C ASN A 73 -0.87 -15.11 10.06
N GLY A 74 -0.84 -13.78 10.17
CA GLY A 74 0.24 -13.02 10.78
C GLY A 74 1.47 -12.81 9.90
N ARG A 75 1.61 -13.53 8.76
CA ARG A 75 2.75 -13.37 7.84
C ARG A 75 2.37 -12.60 6.57
N ARG A 76 3.33 -11.89 6.03
CA ARG A 76 3.19 -11.29 4.69
C ARG A 76 3.42 -12.32 3.59
N ARG A 77 2.76 -12.12 2.46
CA ARG A 77 2.99 -12.89 1.25
C ARG A 77 4.39 -12.61 0.69
N THR A 78 4.96 -13.58 0.00
CA THR A 78 6.11 -13.33 -0.89
C THR A 78 5.64 -12.55 -2.10
N LEU A 79 6.55 -11.89 -2.83
CA LEU A 79 6.20 -11.16 -4.05
C LEU A 79 5.53 -12.07 -5.10
N GLY A 80 5.98 -13.33 -5.21
CA GLY A 80 5.34 -14.34 -6.05
C GLY A 80 3.92 -14.68 -5.61
N GLU A 81 3.69 -14.87 -4.31
CA GLU A 81 2.34 -15.09 -3.75
C GLU A 81 1.42 -13.86 -3.95
N VAL A 82 1.98 -12.64 -3.87
CA VAL A 82 1.25 -11.40 -4.19
C VAL A 82 0.79 -11.40 -5.64
N MET A 83 1.70 -11.70 -6.57
CA MET A 83 1.37 -11.76 -8.00
C MET A 83 0.32 -12.83 -8.29
N GLN A 84 0.48 -14.02 -7.72
CA GLN A 84 -0.47 -15.14 -7.88
C GLN A 84 -1.86 -14.77 -7.35
N ALA A 85 -1.94 -14.25 -6.12
CA ALA A 85 -3.19 -13.82 -5.51
C ALA A 85 -3.87 -12.72 -6.35
N THR A 86 -3.11 -11.72 -6.80
CA THR A 86 -3.61 -10.64 -7.66
C THR A 86 -4.20 -11.19 -8.96
N LYS A 87 -3.50 -12.07 -9.66
CA LYS A 87 -3.99 -12.63 -10.92
C LYS A 87 -5.21 -13.53 -10.74
N ASN A 88 -5.32 -14.24 -9.62
CA ASN A 88 -6.44 -15.13 -9.36
C ASN A 88 -7.75 -14.40 -9.05
N THR A 89 -7.69 -13.18 -8.53
CA THR A 89 -8.89 -12.36 -8.26
C THR A 89 -9.48 -11.69 -9.49
N LEU A 90 -8.75 -11.68 -10.61
CA LEU A 90 -9.12 -10.94 -11.81
C LEU A 90 -9.56 -11.87 -12.94
N SER A 91 -10.68 -11.56 -13.58
CA SER A 91 -11.18 -12.26 -14.75
C SER A 91 -10.61 -11.73 -16.07
N SER A 92 -10.12 -10.49 -16.10
CA SER A 92 -9.61 -9.82 -17.31
C SER A 92 -8.39 -10.51 -17.89
N VAL A 93 -8.36 -10.68 -19.22
CA VAL A 93 -7.20 -11.20 -19.96
C VAL A 93 -5.97 -10.31 -19.88
N TYR A 94 -6.14 -9.02 -19.59
CA TYR A 94 -5.02 -8.07 -19.44
C TYR A 94 -4.08 -8.41 -18.28
N LYS A 95 -4.55 -9.20 -17.30
CA LYS A 95 -3.69 -9.72 -16.23
C LYS A 95 -2.51 -10.56 -16.74
N LEU A 96 -2.61 -11.12 -17.94
CA LEU A 96 -1.53 -11.94 -18.54
C LEU A 96 -0.31 -11.10 -18.89
N GLY A 97 -0.52 -9.85 -19.30
CA GLY A 97 0.56 -8.89 -19.60
C GLY A 97 1.13 -8.19 -18.36
N PHE A 98 0.66 -8.53 -17.15
CA PHE A 98 1.18 -7.99 -15.90
C PHE A 98 2.10 -9.02 -15.24
N CYS A 99 3.34 -8.64 -14.95
CA CYS A 99 4.38 -9.55 -14.50
C CYS A 99 5.10 -9.05 -13.24
N LEU A 100 5.69 -9.99 -12.51
CA LEU A 100 6.70 -9.72 -11.51
C LEU A 100 8.08 -9.92 -12.15
N ILE A 101 8.90 -8.87 -12.10
CA ILE A 101 10.32 -8.94 -12.42
C ILE A 101 11.08 -8.86 -11.10
N GLY A 102 11.91 -9.83 -10.80
CA GLY A 102 12.64 -9.96 -9.54
C GLY A 102 12.47 -11.33 -8.89
N ASP A 103 13.01 -11.49 -7.69
CA ASP A 103 12.92 -12.76 -6.95
C ASP A 103 11.52 -12.93 -6.33
N PRO A 104 10.75 -13.96 -6.72
CA PRO A 104 9.43 -14.22 -6.18
C PRO A 104 9.43 -14.66 -4.70
N ALA A 105 10.57 -15.08 -4.14
CA ALA A 105 10.69 -15.50 -2.75
C ALA A 105 10.83 -14.32 -1.77
N VAL A 106 11.15 -13.14 -2.25
CA VAL A 106 11.29 -11.92 -1.42
C VAL A 106 9.98 -11.62 -0.71
N LYS A 107 10.09 -11.21 0.55
CA LYS A 107 8.98 -10.72 1.38
C LYS A 107 9.29 -9.29 1.85
N MET A 108 8.25 -8.47 1.92
CA MET A 108 8.37 -7.13 2.49
C MET A 108 8.37 -7.18 4.01
N ALA A 109 9.35 -6.56 4.64
CA ALA A 109 9.28 -6.18 6.06
C ALA A 109 8.20 -5.09 6.25
N GLY A 110 7.83 -4.79 7.47
CA GLY A 110 6.91 -3.68 7.69
C GLY A 110 6.41 -3.53 9.12
N MET A 111 5.71 -2.43 9.35
CA MET A 111 5.14 -2.10 10.63
C MET A 111 3.81 -2.83 10.89
N LYS A 112 3.54 -3.11 12.16
CA LYS A 112 2.26 -3.60 12.67
C LYS A 112 1.86 -2.76 13.88
N VAL A 113 0.65 -2.23 13.89
CA VAL A 113 0.04 -1.72 15.13
C VAL A 113 -0.32 -2.92 16.00
N THR A 114 0.04 -2.89 17.26
CA THR A 114 -0.21 -3.99 18.22
C THR A 114 -1.32 -3.66 19.19
N THR A 115 -1.30 -2.44 19.73
CA THR A 115 -2.31 -2.00 20.69
C THR A 115 -2.78 -0.57 20.43
N VAL A 116 -4.00 -0.30 20.86
CA VAL A 116 -4.56 1.06 20.98
C VAL A 116 -5.12 1.19 22.39
N ASN A 117 -4.65 2.17 23.16
CA ASN A 117 -4.96 2.34 24.59
C ASN A 117 -4.79 1.04 25.39
N GLY A 118 -3.74 0.24 25.06
CA GLY A 118 -3.47 -1.05 25.70
C GLY A 118 -4.37 -2.21 25.23
N GLN A 119 -5.37 -1.95 24.39
CA GLN A 119 -6.22 -3.00 23.81
C GLN A 119 -5.60 -3.53 22.52
N SER A 120 -5.44 -4.84 22.39
CA SER A 120 -4.94 -5.48 21.15
C SER A 120 -5.84 -5.17 19.98
N VAL A 121 -5.23 -4.85 18.82
CA VAL A 121 -5.95 -4.66 17.55
C VAL A 121 -6.25 -5.97 16.83
N ASP A 122 -5.60 -7.07 17.21
CA ASP A 122 -5.79 -8.37 16.56
C ASP A 122 -7.19 -8.92 16.88
N GLY A 123 -8.06 -8.95 15.87
CA GLY A 123 -9.43 -9.47 15.98
C GLY A 123 -10.42 -8.53 16.68
N ASN A 124 -10.00 -7.32 17.07
CA ASN A 124 -10.85 -6.34 17.77
C ASN A 124 -11.14 -5.13 16.90
N SER A 125 -12.38 -4.63 16.98
CA SER A 125 -12.75 -3.29 16.50
C SER A 125 -12.55 -2.28 17.63
N ILE A 126 -11.81 -1.22 17.36
CA ILE A 126 -11.54 -0.17 18.34
C ILE A 126 -12.29 1.09 17.90
N SER A 127 -13.08 1.65 18.82
CA SER A 127 -13.86 2.86 18.56
C SER A 127 -13.20 4.05 19.24
N PHE A 128 -13.12 5.17 18.55
CA PHE A 128 -12.64 6.44 19.09
C PHE A 128 -13.82 7.33 19.50
N LYS A 129 -13.65 8.07 20.59
CA LYS A 129 -14.59 9.09 21.03
C LYS A 129 -13.98 10.48 20.85
N ALA A 130 -14.83 11.46 20.53
CA ALA A 130 -14.40 12.85 20.48
C ALA A 130 -13.72 13.27 21.81
N LEU A 131 -12.62 14.02 21.69
CA LEU A 131 -11.80 14.48 22.81
C LEU A 131 -11.14 13.37 23.64
N GLU A 132 -11.13 12.15 23.16
CA GLU A 132 -10.40 11.05 23.78
C GLU A 132 -8.91 11.15 23.44
N LYS A 133 -8.06 10.85 24.45
CA LYS A 133 -6.63 10.69 24.24
C LYS A 133 -6.34 9.26 23.83
N ILE A 134 -5.77 9.08 22.64
CA ILE A 134 -5.44 7.78 22.09
C ILE A 134 -3.95 7.58 22.09
N THR A 135 -3.49 6.44 22.61
CA THR A 135 -2.11 5.97 22.49
C THR A 135 -2.08 4.72 21.62
N VAL A 136 -1.29 4.77 20.57
CA VAL A 136 -1.08 3.67 19.63
C VAL A 136 0.33 3.14 19.80
N GLU A 137 0.46 1.83 19.93
CA GLU A 137 1.75 1.15 19.98
C GLU A 137 1.89 0.17 18.83
N GLY A 138 3.12 -0.04 18.40
CA GLY A 138 3.37 -0.96 17.31
C GLY A 138 4.83 -1.39 17.21
N GLU A 139 5.07 -2.27 16.26
CA GLU A 139 6.32 -2.98 16.07
C GLU A 139 6.74 -2.99 14.60
N VAL A 140 8.04 -2.98 14.37
CA VAL A 140 8.65 -3.26 13.07
C VAL A 140 8.98 -4.74 13.02
N LEU A 141 8.37 -5.43 12.08
CA LEU A 141 8.50 -6.87 11.92
C LEU A 141 9.27 -7.18 10.64
N ASP A 142 10.12 -8.17 10.68
CA ASP A 142 10.77 -8.73 9.49
C ASP A 142 9.76 -9.47 8.60
N ALA A 143 10.24 -10.03 7.51
CA ALA A 143 9.44 -10.79 6.56
C ALA A 143 8.81 -12.06 7.14
N SER A 144 9.39 -12.63 8.20
CA SER A 144 8.87 -13.82 8.91
C SER A 144 7.89 -13.45 10.04
N GLY A 145 7.75 -12.15 10.34
CA GLY A 145 6.87 -11.65 11.41
C GLY A 145 7.55 -11.53 12.77
N GLN A 146 8.90 -11.61 12.80
CA GLN A 146 9.68 -11.42 14.03
C GLN A 146 10.02 -9.93 14.22
N LEU A 147 10.08 -9.50 15.49
CA LEU A 147 10.48 -8.15 15.84
C LEU A 147 11.93 -7.86 15.42
N VAL A 148 12.14 -6.76 14.69
CA VAL A 148 13.46 -6.28 14.29
C VAL A 148 14.03 -5.40 15.40
N THR A 149 14.69 -6.02 16.37
CA THR A 149 15.11 -5.36 17.62
C THR A 149 16.24 -4.34 17.46
N ASP A 150 16.96 -4.37 16.37
CA ASP A 150 18.04 -3.41 16.03
C ASP A 150 17.57 -2.25 15.17
N PHE A 151 16.29 -2.25 14.77
CA PHE A 151 15.75 -1.16 13.94
C PHE A 151 15.53 0.11 14.76
N THR A 152 16.12 1.22 14.27
CA THR A 152 15.90 2.58 14.74
C THR A 152 15.51 3.47 13.57
N GLY A 153 14.48 4.31 13.74
CA GLY A 153 13.98 5.14 12.65
C GLY A 153 12.88 6.10 13.10
N ILE A 154 12.09 6.55 12.15
CA ILE A 154 10.94 7.44 12.36
C ILE A 154 9.68 6.76 11.81
N VAL A 155 8.60 6.80 12.57
CA VAL A 155 7.25 6.48 12.11
C VAL A 155 6.50 7.79 11.82
N ASN A 156 5.80 7.83 10.68
CA ASN A 156 4.96 8.96 10.27
C ASN A 156 3.50 8.49 10.21
N PRO A 157 2.79 8.46 11.34
CA PRO A 157 1.40 8.03 11.37
C PRO A 157 0.47 9.05 10.72
N THR A 158 -0.50 8.53 9.99
CA THR A 158 -1.67 9.27 9.52
C THR A 158 -2.92 8.51 9.96
N VAL A 159 -3.74 9.13 10.80
CA VAL A 159 -5.02 8.56 11.24
C VAL A 159 -6.14 9.26 10.48
N LYS A 160 -6.96 8.46 9.80
CA LYS A 160 -8.09 8.94 9.02
C LYS A 160 -9.40 8.80 9.81
N ASP A 161 -10.35 9.68 9.52
CA ASP A 161 -11.73 9.56 9.96
C ASP A 161 -12.48 8.51 9.13
N SER A 162 -13.71 8.21 9.49
CA SER A 162 -14.54 7.22 8.79
C SER A 162 -14.70 7.52 7.31
N LYS A 163 -14.76 6.46 6.52
CA LYS A 163 -15.00 6.54 5.09
C LYS A 163 -16.34 7.20 4.76
N VAL A 164 -16.37 7.94 3.66
CA VAL A 164 -17.58 8.54 3.09
C VAL A 164 -17.76 8.11 1.64
N THR A 165 -19.01 8.07 1.19
CA THR A 165 -19.30 7.87 -0.24
C THR A 165 -19.32 9.23 -0.93
N VAL A 166 -18.44 9.39 -1.89
CA VAL A 166 -18.34 10.58 -2.75
C VAL A 166 -19.05 10.31 -4.06
N THR A 167 -19.91 11.22 -4.48
CA THR A 167 -20.57 11.18 -5.79
C THR A 167 -19.92 12.22 -6.70
N CYS A 168 -19.37 11.76 -7.82
CA CYS A 168 -18.76 12.64 -8.81
C CYS A 168 -19.80 13.54 -9.49
N LEU A 169 -19.40 14.78 -9.80
CA LEU A 169 -20.20 15.65 -10.62
C LEU A 169 -20.25 15.11 -12.05
N LYS A 170 -21.45 14.91 -12.59
CA LYS A 170 -21.67 14.44 -13.96
C LYS A 170 -21.51 15.60 -14.96
N ASN A 171 -20.31 16.12 -15.13
CA ASN A 171 -20.04 17.35 -15.88
C ASN A 171 -20.26 17.23 -17.39
N SER A 172 -20.20 16.03 -17.96
CA SER A 172 -20.30 15.85 -19.41
C SER A 172 -21.74 15.94 -19.93
N ASN A 173 -22.74 15.62 -19.12
CA ASN A 173 -24.16 15.50 -19.50
C ASN A 173 -24.43 14.71 -20.80
N LYS A 174 -23.48 13.87 -21.22
CA LYS A 174 -23.49 13.23 -22.56
C LYS A 174 -24.12 11.83 -22.58
N ASP A 175 -24.35 11.24 -21.42
CA ASP A 175 -24.96 9.92 -21.30
C ASP A 175 -25.95 9.87 -20.14
N ASP A 176 -26.86 8.90 -20.18
CA ASP A 176 -27.87 8.69 -19.14
C ASP A 176 -27.38 7.81 -17.99
N SER A 177 -26.08 7.49 -17.95
CA SER A 177 -25.51 6.71 -16.87
C SER A 177 -25.57 7.50 -15.54
N PRO A 178 -25.75 6.81 -14.39
CA PRO A 178 -25.72 7.47 -13.11
C PRO A 178 -24.34 8.07 -12.83
N ALA A 179 -24.29 9.11 -11.99
CA ALA A 179 -23.03 9.67 -11.53
C ALA A 179 -22.17 8.60 -10.87
N PHE A 180 -20.88 8.60 -11.16
CA PHE A 180 -19.93 7.67 -10.55
C PHE A 180 -19.78 7.94 -9.05
N THR A 181 -19.82 6.89 -8.23
CA THR A 181 -19.61 6.97 -6.79
C THR A 181 -18.37 6.15 -6.40
N PHE A 182 -17.64 6.65 -5.41
CA PHE A 182 -16.50 5.93 -4.81
C PHE A 182 -16.42 6.22 -3.32
N THR A 183 -15.66 5.40 -2.61
CA THR A 183 -15.39 5.59 -1.19
C THR A 183 -14.07 6.33 -1.01
N ASP A 184 -14.06 7.33 -0.14
CA ASP A 184 -12.87 8.10 0.21
C ASP A 184 -12.78 8.34 1.73
N TYR A 185 -11.60 8.73 2.20
CA TYR A 185 -11.27 9.12 3.56
C TYR A 185 -10.78 10.58 3.59
N PRO A 186 -11.67 11.56 3.35
CA PRO A 186 -11.26 12.95 3.14
C PRO A 186 -10.71 13.59 4.42
N ASN A 187 -11.20 13.18 5.58
CA ASN A 187 -10.85 13.79 6.84
C ASN A 187 -9.67 13.07 7.50
N THR A 188 -8.73 13.86 8.00
CA THR A 188 -7.58 13.36 8.76
C THR A 188 -7.72 13.78 10.21
N ILE A 189 -7.72 12.80 11.12
CA ILE A 189 -7.80 13.01 12.57
C ILE A 189 -6.43 13.44 13.12
N PHE A 190 -5.36 12.80 12.64
CA PHE A 190 -4.02 13.06 13.12
C PHE A 190 -2.95 12.79 12.05
N ILE A 191 -1.96 13.66 12.01
CA ILE A 191 -0.70 13.46 11.28
C ILE A 191 0.43 13.82 12.24
N GLY A 192 1.45 13.00 12.35
CA GLY A 192 2.59 13.26 13.20
C GLY A 192 3.83 12.47 12.80
N ASN A 193 4.84 12.57 13.63
CA ASN A 193 6.01 11.71 13.57
C ASN A 193 6.44 11.31 14.98
N ASP A 194 7.02 10.13 15.13
CA ASP A 194 7.63 9.68 16.37
C ASP A 194 8.80 8.75 16.07
N SER A 195 9.62 8.49 17.09
CA SER A 195 10.80 7.64 16.94
C SER A 195 10.44 6.17 17.06
N VAL A 196 11.09 5.36 16.24
CA VAL A 196 11.13 3.90 16.41
C VAL A 196 12.45 3.54 17.08
N ARG A 197 12.40 2.79 18.17
CA ARG A 197 13.58 2.32 18.91
C ARG A 197 13.44 0.83 19.21
N ASN A 198 14.50 0.08 18.96
CA ASN A 198 14.50 -1.38 19.15
C ASN A 198 13.32 -2.07 18.44
N GLY A 199 12.95 -1.57 17.25
CA GLY A 199 11.83 -2.08 16.47
C GLY A 199 10.44 -1.73 17.01
N LYS A 200 10.33 -0.91 18.07
CA LYS A 200 9.04 -0.52 18.67
C LYS A 200 8.79 0.98 18.51
N PHE A 201 7.52 1.34 18.38
CA PHE A 201 7.08 2.74 18.33
C PHE A 201 5.81 2.93 19.17
N SER A 202 5.62 4.15 19.63
CA SER A 202 4.39 4.57 20.29
C SER A 202 4.15 6.04 19.97
N PHE A 203 2.92 6.39 19.64
CA PHE A 203 2.52 7.78 19.46
C PHE A 203 1.17 8.02 20.12
N THR A 204 0.95 9.28 20.49
CA THR A 204 -0.27 9.69 21.20
C THR A 204 -0.88 10.90 20.52
N PHE A 205 -2.20 10.90 20.38
CA PHE A 205 -2.94 12.05 19.86
C PHE A 205 -4.27 12.24 20.58
N MET A 206 -4.86 13.42 20.42
CA MET A 206 -6.20 13.74 20.89
C MET A 206 -7.17 13.67 19.71
N VAL A 207 -8.25 12.93 19.87
CA VAL A 207 -9.31 12.86 18.85
C VAL A 207 -10.01 14.23 18.78
N PRO A 208 -10.12 14.86 17.60
CA PRO A 208 -10.83 16.13 17.44
C PRO A 208 -12.30 16.06 17.86
N LYS A 209 -12.88 17.20 18.21
CA LYS A 209 -14.28 17.27 18.61
C LYS A 209 -15.26 17.01 17.45
N ASP A 210 -14.84 17.29 16.26
CA ASP A 210 -15.62 17.28 15.01
C ASP A 210 -15.44 16.01 14.18
N ILE A 211 -15.04 14.91 14.83
CA ILE A 211 -14.99 13.61 14.15
C ILE A 211 -16.38 13.18 13.66
N SER A 212 -16.40 12.36 12.62
CA SER A 212 -17.64 11.77 12.11
C SER A 212 -18.20 10.73 13.11
N TYR A 213 -19.45 10.93 13.52
CA TYR A 213 -20.16 9.94 14.35
C TYR A 213 -20.66 8.81 13.45
N SER A 214 -19.83 7.84 13.17
CA SER A 214 -20.11 6.75 12.25
C SER A 214 -19.59 5.42 12.82
N ASN A 215 -20.27 4.33 12.48
CA ASN A 215 -19.80 2.96 12.75
C ASN A 215 -18.94 2.41 11.59
N LEU A 216 -18.60 3.24 10.60
CA LEU A 216 -17.75 2.88 9.49
C LEU A 216 -16.28 3.01 9.89
N GLN A 217 -15.42 2.18 9.28
CA GLN A 217 -13.99 2.24 9.53
C GLN A 217 -13.39 3.55 8.97
N GLY A 218 -12.45 4.10 9.72
CA GLY A 218 -11.54 5.16 9.31
C GLY A 218 -10.23 4.63 8.75
#